data_73ede046cbe28a87447d4c94a5c3f67d
#
_entry.id   73ede046cbe28a87447d4c94a5c3f67d
#
_cell.length_a   1.000
_cell.length_b   1.000
_cell.length_c   1.000
_cell.angle_alpha   90.00
_cell.angle_beta   90.00
_cell.angle_gamma   90.00
#
_symmetry.space_group_name_H-M   'P 1'
#
loop_
_entity.id
_entity.type
_entity.pdbx_description
1 polymer ?
#
loop_
_entity_poly.entity_id
_entity_poly.type
_entity_poly.pdbx_seq_one_letter_code
_entity_poly.pdbx_strand_id
1 'polypeptide(L)'
;MGKRGPLPKPPDEAQGHRSRELQIISGNSELKTSPPKPTRGWLKGTRDRWYEYWDSDVAGVAQKVDLPAVERLFGMYDQYARVQKVVKKSLVVRGSTGQIRTNPLAEHALKLETQILRLENELGLTPMARQRLGIAVGEAATSLASINDLLNASDDPSTDPRILELLEEE
;
A
#
# COMPACT_ATOMS: atom_id res chain seq x y z
N MET A 1 44.58 -11.30 22.13
CA MET A 1 43.46 -12.22 21.83
C MET A 1 42.18 -11.58 22.32
N GLY A 2 41.33 -11.11 21.41
CA GLY A 2 40.06 -10.48 21.73
C GLY A 2 39.07 -11.52 22.25
N LYS A 3 38.44 -11.24 23.39
CA LYS A 3 37.37 -12.08 23.95
C LYS A 3 36.20 -12.00 22.95
N ARG A 4 35.75 -13.15 22.43
CA ARG A 4 34.49 -13.27 21.69
C ARG A 4 33.36 -12.76 22.57
N GLY A 5 32.46 -11.98 22.02
CA GLY A 5 31.25 -11.51 22.71
C GLY A 5 30.41 -12.70 23.24
N PRO A 6 29.40 -12.41 24.06
CA PRO A 6 28.53 -13.46 24.61
C PRO A 6 27.91 -14.28 23.47
N LEU A 7 27.73 -15.57 23.72
CA LEU A 7 27.09 -16.49 22.79
C LEU A 7 25.68 -15.96 22.41
N PRO A 8 25.28 -16.10 21.15
CA PRO A 8 23.92 -15.73 20.73
C PRO A 8 22.89 -16.51 21.55
N LYS A 9 21.88 -15.81 22.03
CA LYS A 9 20.76 -16.42 22.76
C LYS A 9 19.98 -17.38 21.85
N PRO A 10 19.41 -18.47 22.44
CA PRO A 10 18.48 -19.32 21.69
C PRO A 10 17.35 -18.53 21.04
N PRO A 11 16.76 -19.01 19.94
CA PRO A 11 15.71 -18.29 19.21
C PRO A 11 14.49 -17.91 20.04
N ASP A 12 14.14 -18.73 21.01
CA ASP A 12 13.06 -18.56 21.99
C ASP A 12 13.35 -17.50 23.06
N GLU A 13 14.63 -17.23 23.34
CA GLU A 13 15.06 -16.15 24.25
C GLU A 13 15.46 -14.86 23.56
N ALA A 14 15.48 -14.84 22.24
CA ALA A 14 15.78 -13.67 21.43
C ALA A 14 14.63 -12.65 21.52
N GLN A 15 14.66 -11.81 22.56
CA GLN A 15 13.80 -10.63 22.65
C GLN A 15 14.18 -9.67 21.51
N GLY A 16 13.37 -9.58 20.47
CA GLY A 16 13.59 -8.47 19.58
C GLY A 16 13.05 -8.49 18.17
N HIS A 17 12.55 -9.56 17.66
CA HIS A 17 11.69 -9.51 16.48
C HIS A 17 10.29 -9.98 16.86
N ARG A 18 9.46 -9.02 17.32
CA ARG A 18 8.04 -9.19 17.14
C ARG A 18 7.87 -9.41 15.63
N SER A 19 7.64 -10.66 15.24
CA SER A 19 7.02 -10.94 13.97
C SER A 19 5.78 -10.03 13.95
N ARG A 20 5.80 -8.98 13.12
CA ARG A 20 4.56 -8.28 12.83
C ARG A 20 3.69 -9.35 12.21
N GLU A 21 2.75 -9.84 12.97
CA GLU A 21 1.67 -10.63 12.42
C GLU A 21 1.11 -9.79 11.28
N LEU A 22 1.24 -10.31 10.06
CA LEU A 22 0.63 -9.71 8.90
C LEU A 22 -0.88 -9.77 9.17
N GLN A 23 -1.45 -8.66 9.63
CA GLN A 23 -2.89 -8.57 9.74
C GLN A 23 -3.46 -8.66 8.32
N ILE A 24 -4.10 -9.78 8.03
CA ILE A 24 -4.91 -9.91 6.83
C ILE A 24 -6.09 -8.96 7.03
N ILE A 25 -5.95 -7.76 6.47
CA ILE A 25 -7.05 -6.82 6.45
C ILE A 25 -7.95 -7.29 5.31
N SER A 26 -8.98 -8.04 5.66
CA SER A 26 -10.06 -8.35 4.71
C SER A 26 -10.68 -7.03 4.29
N GLY A 27 -10.37 -6.64 3.05
CA GLY A 27 -10.74 -5.36 2.49
C GLY A 27 -12.24 -5.24 2.24
N ASN A 28 -12.99 -4.96 3.28
CA ASN A 28 -14.44 -4.74 3.22
C ASN A 28 -14.79 -3.29 3.61
N SER A 29 -14.09 -2.33 3.04
CA SER A 29 -14.42 -0.93 3.22
C SER A 29 -15.76 -0.61 2.57
N GLU A 30 -16.65 0.08 3.30
CA GLU A 30 -17.90 0.62 2.74
C GLU A 30 -17.66 1.47 1.49
N LEU A 31 -16.49 2.15 1.43
CA LEU A 31 -16.09 2.98 0.30
C LEU A 31 -15.78 2.15 -0.96
N LYS A 32 -15.29 0.92 -0.81
CA LYS A 32 -15.08 0.00 -1.95
C LYS A 32 -16.42 -0.44 -2.54
N THR A 33 -17.41 -0.71 -1.70
CA THR A 33 -18.76 -1.11 -2.14
C THR A 33 -19.52 0.04 -2.80
N SER A 34 -19.34 1.28 -2.32
CA SER A 34 -19.96 2.49 -2.87
C SER A 34 -18.89 3.59 -3.06
N PRO A 35 -18.14 3.55 -4.18
CA PRO A 35 -17.06 4.48 -4.42
C PRO A 35 -17.56 5.94 -4.46
N PRO A 36 -16.86 6.87 -3.81
CA PRO A 36 -17.21 8.28 -3.89
C PRO A 36 -17.03 8.80 -5.32
N LYS A 37 -17.87 9.77 -5.69
CA LYS A 37 -17.79 10.37 -7.03
C LYS A 37 -16.51 11.18 -7.17
N PRO A 38 -15.82 11.09 -8.32
CA PRO A 38 -14.63 11.90 -8.56
C PRO A 38 -14.98 13.40 -8.61
N THR A 39 -14.03 14.22 -8.18
CA THR A 39 -14.18 15.68 -8.20
C THR A 39 -14.43 16.19 -9.61
N ARG A 40 -15.39 17.12 -9.74
CA ARG A 40 -15.71 17.75 -11.02
C ARG A 40 -14.50 18.50 -11.58
N GLY A 41 -14.32 18.41 -12.89
CA GLY A 41 -13.23 19.10 -13.60
C GLY A 41 -11.93 18.31 -13.72
N TRP A 42 -11.80 17.15 -13.13
CA TRP A 42 -10.67 16.25 -13.38
C TRP A 42 -10.65 15.74 -14.83
N LEU A 43 -9.46 15.57 -15.38
CA LEU A 43 -9.24 14.94 -16.67
C LEU A 43 -9.79 13.52 -16.69
N LYS A 44 -10.16 13.02 -17.88
CA LYS A 44 -10.68 11.68 -18.05
C LYS A 44 -9.73 10.63 -17.43
N GLY A 45 -8.43 10.68 -17.76
CA GLY A 45 -7.46 9.72 -17.24
C GLY A 45 -7.32 9.75 -15.71
N THR A 46 -7.53 10.90 -15.06
CA THR A 46 -7.54 10.98 -13.58
C THR A 46 -8.80 10.33 -13.01
N ARG A 47 -9.95 10.51 -13.66
CA ARG A 47 -11.20 9.87 -13.26
C ARG A 47 -11.17 8.37 -13.45
N ASP A 48 -10.59 7.89 -14.55
CA ASP A 48 -10.44 6.47 -14.81
C ASP A 48 -9.58 5.81 -13.70
N ARG A 49 -8.44 6.40 -13.37
CA ARG A 49 -7.58 5.96 -12.26
C ARG A 49 -8.27 6.03 -10.89
N TRP A 50 -9.16 7.00 -10.67
CA TRP A 50 -9.97 7.07 -9.45
C TRP A 50 -10.83 5.83 -9.28
N TYR A 51 -11.52 5.39 -10.32
CA TYR A 51 -12.33 4.19 -10.28
C TYR A 51 -11.47 2.91 -10.16
N GLU A 52 -10.34 2.82 -10.86
CA GLU A 52 -9.38 1.74 -10.73
C GLU A 52 -8.84 1.61 -9.29
N TYR A 53 -8.61 2.74 -8.62
CA TYR A 53 -8.20 2.73 -7.21
C TYR A 53 -9.27 2.10 -6.33
N TRP A 54 -10.53 2.54 -6.46
CA TRP A 54 -11.63 2.02 -5.63
C TRP A 54 -11.99 0.57 -5.94
N ASP A 55 -11.68 0.08 -7.13
CA ASP A 55 -11.82 -1.33 -7.51
C ASP A 55 -10.67 -2.21 -6.95
N SER A 56 -9.55 -1.61 -6.59
CA SER A 56 -8.38 -2.31 -6.08
C SER A 56 -8.53 -2.80 -4.64
N ASP A 57 -7.72 -3.80 -4.25
CA ASP A 57 -7.70 -4.32 -2.89
C ASP A 57 -7.14 -3.31 -1.88
N VAL A 58 -6.29 -2.39 -2.33
CA VAL A 58 -5.74 -1.31 -1.50
C VAL A 58 -6.85 -0.42 -0.96
N ALA A 59 -7.87 -0.13 -1.74
CA ALA A 59 -9.02 0.66 -1.31
C ALA A 59 -9.87 -0.04 -0.23
N GLY A 60 -9.76 -1.35 -0.11
CA GLY A 60 -10.45 -2.12 0.94
C GLY A 60 -10.04 -1.72 2.36
N VAL A 61 -8.86 -1.15 2.53
CA VAL A 61 -8.31 -0.69 3.81
C VAL A 61 -8.67 0.75 4.12
N ALA A 62 -9.03 1.54 3.09
CA ALA A 62 -9.29 2.97 3.22
C ALA A 62 -10.57 3.23 4.04
N GLN A 63 -10.48 4.12 5.01
CA GLN A 63 -11.59 4.58 5.82
C GLN A 63 -12.14 5.92 5.32
N LYS A 64 -13.31 6.32 5.79
CA LYS A 64 -13.89 7.64 5.45
C LYS A 64 -12.99 8.81 5.83
N VAL A 65 -12.20 8.67 6.90
CA VAL A 65 -11.23 9.68 7.35
C VAL A 65 -10.07 9.85 6.36
N ASP A 66 -9.76 8.85 5.54
CA ASP A 66 -8.65 8.89 4.58
C ASP A 66 -9.05 9.54 3.25
N LEU A 67 -10.36 9.68 3.01
CA LEU A 67 -10.89 10.23 1.76
C LEU A 67 -10.26 11.57 1.35
N PRO A 68 -10.07 12.56 2.25
CA PRO A 68 -9.43 13.83 1.87
C PRO A 68 -7.97 13.65 1.43
N ALA A 69 -7.25 12.65 1.96
CA ALA A 69 -5.87 12.36 1.55
C ALA A 69 -5.85 11.73 0.16
N VAL A 70 -6.76 10.79 -0.11
CA VAL A 70 -6.93 10.16 -1.43
C VAL A 70 -7.35 11.21 -2.46
N GLU A 71 -8.33 12.07 -2.17
CA GLU A 71 -8.74 13.16 -3.08
C GLU A 71 -7.59 14.11 -3.40
N ARG A 72 -6.76 14.45 -2.40
CA ARG A 72 -5.57 15.28 -2.60
C ARG A 72 -4.58 14.62 -3.56
N LEU A 73 -4.32 13.33 -3.39
CA LEU A 73 -3.44 12.58 -4.30
C LEU A 73 -3.95 12.64 -5.74
N PHE A 74 -5.23 12.35 -5.96
CA PHE A 74 -5.81 12.39 -7.31
C PHE A 74 -5.88 13.81 -7.88
N GLY A 75 -6.08 14.83 -7.05
CA GLY A 75 -5.94 16.23 -7.43
C GLY A 75 -4.53 16.56 -7.91
N MET A 76 -3.51 16.04 -7.25
CA MET A 76 -2.11 16.19 -7.69
C MET A 76 -1.83 15.45 -8.99
N TYR A 77 -2.38 14.25 -9.21
CA TYR A 77 -2.27 13.58 -10.52
C TYR A 77 -2.88 14.41 -11.65
N ASP A 78 -4.06 15.01 -11.42
CA ASP A 78 -4.71 15.87 -12.41
C ASP A 78 -3.85 17.10 -12.73
N GLN A 79 -3.36 17.76 -11.68
CA GLN A 79 -2.48 18.93 -11.84
C GLN A 79 -1.18 18.56 -12.56
N TYR A 80 -0.54 17.47 -12.17
CA TYR A 80 0.67 16.96 -12.81
C TYR A 80 0.44 16.67 -14.29
N ALA A 81 -0.67 15.99 -14.64
CA ALA A 81 -1.00 15.69 -16.02
C ALA A 81 -1.22 16.97 -16.88
N ARG A 82 -1.80 18.01 -16.29
CA ARG A 82 -1.98 19.32 -16.96
C ARG A 82 -0.64 20.03 -17.15
N VAL A 83 0.18 20.09 -16.13
CA VAL A 83 1.51 20.71 -16.18
C VAL A 83 2.40 19.99 -17.18
N GLN A 84 2.41 18.66 -17.19
CA GLN A 84 3.17 17.85 -18.13
C GLN A 84 2.78 18.10 -19.60
N LYS A 85 1.52 18.35 -19.89
CA LYS A 85 1.10 18.73 -21.25
C LYS A 85 1.74 20.03 -21.74
N VAL A 86 1.94 20.99 -20.84
CA VAL A 86 2.56 22.28 -21.16
C VAL A 86 4.08 22.12 -21.28
N VAL A 87 4.71 21.44 -20.30
CA VAL A 87 6.17 21.21 -20.28
C VAL A 87 6.63 20.43 -21.51
N LYS A 88 5.89 19.40 -21.92
CA LYS A 88 6.19 18.63 -23.16
C LYS A 88 6.20 19.48 -24.42
N LYS A 89 5.40 20.55 -24.47
CA LYS A 89 5.37 21.47 -25.63
C LYS A 89 6.49 22.50 -25.59
N SER A 90 6.90 22.91 -24.40
CA SER A 90 7.88 23.98 -24.19
C SER A 90 8.67 23.77 -22.92
N LEU A 91 9.76 23.00 -23.04
CA LEU A 91 10.69 22.76 -21.92
C LEU A 91 11.50 24.02 -21.61
N VAL A 92 11.72 24.85 -22.62
CA VAL A 92 12.53 26.06 -22.54
C VAL A 92 11.69 27.25 -22.93
N VAL A 93 11.81 28.36 -22.18
CA VAL A 93 11.10 29.61 -22.42
C VAL A 93 12.09 30.77 -22.50
N ARG A 94 11.72 31.84 -23.16
CA ARG A 94 12.47 33.09 -23.15
C ARG A 94 12.07 33.91 -21.93
N GLY A 95 13.07 34.32 -21.16
CA GLY A 95 12.86 35.26 -20.06
C GLY A 95 12.61 36.68 -20.55
N SER A 96 12.30 37.61 -19.64
CA SER A 96 12.00 39.02 -19.93
C SER A 96 13.12 39.79 -20.65
N THR A 97 14.37 39.37 -20.44
CA THR A 97 15.57 39.97 -21.09
C THR A 97 16.04 39.18 -22.31
N GLY A 98 15.19 38.26 -22.84
CA GLY A 98 15.49 37.46 -24.01
C GLY A 98 16.35 36.22 -23.77
N GLN A 99 16.88 36.01 -22.54
CA GLN A 99 17.67 34.83 -22.21
C GLN A 99 16.83 33.55 -22.24
N ILE A 100 17.48 32.48 -22.60
CA ILE A 100 16.88 31.13 -22.57
C ILE A 100 16.84 30.63 -21.12
N ARG A 101 15.67 30.19 -20.63
CA ARG A 101 15.48 29.64 -19.28
C ARG A 101 14.65 28.37 -19.35
N THR A 102 14.90 27.48 -18.41
CA THR A 102 14.01 26.33 -18.20
C THR A 102 12.61 26.81 -17.82
N ASN A 103 11.59 26.17 -18.36
CA ASN A 103 10.21 26.49 -18.03
C ASN A 103 9.98 26.30 -16.51
N PRO A 104 9.52 27.32 -15.78
CA PRO A 104 9.24 27.19 -14.33
C PRO A 104 8.25 26.08 -13.99
N LEU A 105 7.35 25.73 -14.93
CA LEU A 105 6.43 24.63 -14.78
C LEU A 105 7.13 23.26 -14.71
N ALA A 106 8.33 23.13 -15.25
CA ALA A 106 9.13 21.90 -15.12
C ALA A 106 9.57 21.67 -13.68
N GLU A 107 10.00 22.72 -12.97
CA GLU A 107 10.33 22.62 -11.53
C GLU A 107 9.08 22.32 -10.70
N HIS A 108 7.95 22.92 -11.06
CA HIS A 108 6.67 22.63 -10.39
C HIS A 108 6.24 21.18 -10.60
N ALA A 109 6.43 20.63 -11.80
CA ALA A 109 6.18 19.22 -12.09
C ALA A 109 7.00 18.28 -11.21
N LEU A 110 8.29 18.56 -11.02
CA LEU A 110 9.17 17.77 -10.15
C LEU A 110 8.72 17.82 -8.68
N LYS A 111 8.28 19.00 -8.21
CA LYS A 111 7.74 19.13 -6.84
C LYS A 111 6.46 18.32 -6.66
N LEU A 112 5.55 18.36 -7.64
CA LEU A 112 4.34 17.55 -7.62
C LEU A 112 4.67 16.05 -7.61
N GLU A 113 5.59 15.61 -8.45
CA GLU A 113 6.03 14.21 -8.53
C GLU A 113 6.56 13.71 -7.18
N THR A 114 7.39 14.50 -6.51
CA THR A 114 7.92 14.17 -5.17
C THR A 114 6.79 14.04 -4.13
N GLN A 115 5.79 14.93 -4.17
CA GLN A 115 4.66 14.88 -3.25
C GLN A 115 3.73 13.70 -3.56
N ILE A 116 3.52 13.39 -4.84
CA ILE A 116 2.76 12.23 -5.29
C ILE A 116 3.40 10.95 -4.77
N LEU A 117 4.71 10.75 -5.01
CA LEU A 117 5.44 9.57 -4.53
C LEU A 117 5.36 9.40 -3.00
N ARG A 118 5.39 10.51 -2.26
CA ARG A 118 5.23 10.48 -0.81
C ARG A 118 3.84 9.99 -0.42
N LEU A 119 2.77 10.54 -0.99
CA LEU A 119 1.40 10.13 -0.70
C LEU A 119 1.10 8.72 -1.18
N GLU A 120 1.64 8.29 -2.33
CA GLU A 120 1.56 6.90 -2.80
C GLU A 120 2.14 5.92 -1.77
N ASN A 121 3.28 6.28 -1.17
CA ASN A 121 3.89 5.47 -0.12
C ASN A 121 3.08 5.49 1.18
N GLU A 122 2.53 6.62 1.58
CA GLU A 122 1.70 6.74 2.78
C GLU A 122 0.37 5.96 2.64
N LEU A 123 -0.24 5.98 1.45
CA LEU A 123 -1.51 5.31 1.15
C LEU A 123 -1.36 3.84 0.70
N GLY A 124 -0.15 3.29 0.68
CA GLY A 124 0.07 1.89 0.34
C GLY A 124 -0.06 1.57 -1.15
N LEU A 125 0.10 2.54 -2.05
CA LEU A 125 -0.03 2.34 -3.50
C LEU A 125 1.20 1.69 -4.13
N THR A 126 2.36 1.73 -3.46
CA THR A 126 3.56 1.05 -3.92
C THR A 126 3.68 -0.35 -3.30
N PRO A 127 4.31 -1.34 -4.00
CA PRO A 127 4.50 -2.69 -3.45
C PRO A 127 5.21 -2.68 -2.09
N MET A 128 6.25 -1.87 -1.94
CA MET A 128 7.00 -1.75 -0.69
C MET A 128 6.17 -1.13 0.44
N ALA A 129 5.30 -0.16 0.12
CA ALA A 129 4.40 0.43 1.10
C ALA A 129 3.36 -0.58 1.57
N ARG A 130 2.80 -1.39 0.65
CA ARG A 130 1.89 -2.49 1.01
C ARG A 130 2.52 -3.48 1.98
N GLN A 131 3.77 -3.90 1.71
CA GLN A 131 4.51 -4.77 2.64
C GLN A 131 4.69 -4.12 4.02
N ARG A 132 5.04 -2.84 4.08
CA ARG A 132 5.22 -2.11 5.35
C ARG A 132 3.92 -1.99 6.13
N LEU A 133 2.80 -1.83 5.45
CA LEU A 133 1.47 -1.77 6.05
C LEU A 133 0.91 -3.16 6.40
N GLY A 134 1.60 -4.23 6.02
CA GLY A 134 1.13 -5.60 6.23
C GLY A 134 -0.08 -5.96 5.36
N ILE A 135 -0.28 -5.25 4.25
CA ILE A 135 -1.38 -5.52 3.33
C ILE A 135 -0.96 -6.67 2.43
N ALA A 136 -1.57 -7.83 2.61
CA ALA A 136 -1.47 -8.92 1.66
C ALA A 136 -2.53 -8.70 0.57
N VAL A 137 -2.09 -8.63 -0.69
CA VAL A 137 -2.96 -8.34 -1.83
C VAL A 137 -3.14 -9.60 -2.66
N GLY A 138 -4.41 -9.90 -3.00
CA GLY A 138 -4.76 -10.97 -3.95
C GLY A 138 -4.63 -12.39 -3.43
N GLU A 139 -4.28 -13.34 -4.32
CA GLU A 139 -4.18 -14.78 -4.04
C GLU A 139 -3.28 -15.14 -2.86
N ALA A 140 -2.24 -14.33 -2.59
CA ALA A 140 -1.36 -14.52 -1.43
C ALA A 140 -2.12 -14.35 -0.10
N ALA A 141 -3.09 -13.45 -0.01
CA ALA A 141 -3.91 -13.27 1.19
C ALA A 141 -4.82 -14.49 1.40
N THR A 142 -5.42 -15.00 0.34
CA THR A 142 -6.27 -16.21 0.39
C THR A 142 -5.44 -17.43 0.76
N SER A 143 -4.24 -17.58 0.19
CA SER A 143 -3.33 -18.68 0.51
C SER A 143 -2.86 -18.67 1.97
N LEU A 144 -2.50 -17.48 2.50
CA LEU A 144 -2.12 -17.33 3.91
C LEU A 144 -3.28 -17.60 4.87
N ALA A 145 -4.50 -17.16 4.53
CA ALA A 145 -5.70 -17.47 5.31
C ALA A 145 -5.94 -18.97 5.34
N SER A 146 -5.86 -19.65 4.19
CA SER A 146 -6.00 -21.10 4.10
C SER A 146 -4.93 -21.86 4.88
N ILE A 147 -3.68 -21.38 4.88
CA ILE A 147 -2.59 -21.96 5.65
C ILE A 147 -2.82 -21.76 7.16
N ASN A 148 -3.28 -20.58 7.58
CA ASN A 148 -3.61 -20.31 8.98
C ASN A 148 -4.78 -21.18 9.47
N ASP A 149 -5.80 -21.34 8.63
CA ASP A 149 -6.94 -22.22 8.92
C ASP A 149 -6.50 -23.69 9.07
N LEU A 150 -5.59 -24.15 8.21
CA LEU A 150 -5.00 -25.48 8.32
C LEU A 150 -4.14 -25.65 9.58
N LEU A 151 -3.35 -24.65 9.94
CA LEU A 151 -2.55 -24.66 11.16
C LEU A 151 -3.41 -24.67 12.41
N ASN A 152 -4.44 -23.84 12.46
CA ASN A 152 -5.40 -23.79 13.55
C ASN A 152 -6.22 -25.08 13.67
N ALA A 153 -6.55 -25.72 12.56
CA ALA A 153 -7.23 -27.02 12.56
C ALA A 153 -6.33 -28.16 13.03
N SER A 154 -5.00 -28.06 12.83
CA SER A 154 -4.03 -29.04 13.33
C SER A 154 -3.70 -28.88 14.81
N ASP A 155 -3.98 -27.73 15.40
CA ASP A 155 -3.79 -27.43 16.83
C ASP A 155 -5.04 -27.81 17.68
N ASP A 156 -6.11 -28.31 17.07
CA ASP A 156 -7.26 -28.82 17.80
C ASP A 156 -6.89 -30.21 18.40
N PRO A 157 -6.76 -30.31 19.73
CA PRO A 157 -6.37 -31.53 20.39
C PRO A 157 -7.35 -32.69 20.15
N SER A 158 -8.59 -32.40 19.69
CA SER A 158 -9.55 -33.42 19.32
C SER A 158 -9.23 -34.14 18.01
N THR A 159 -8.32 -33.60 17.20
CA THR A 159 -7.94 -34.14 15.89
C THR A 159 -6.57 -34.85 15.94
N ASP A 160 -5.88 -34.87 17.09
CA ASP A 160 -4.62 -35.59 17.24
C ASP A 160 -4.88 -37.11 17.19
N PRO A 161 -4.30 -37.83 16.19
CA PRO A 161 -4.51 -39.26 16.04
C PRO A 161 -4.15 -40.07 17.30
N ARG A 162 -3.23 -39.54 18.13
CA ARG A 162 -2.80 -40.18 19.39
C ARG A 162 -3.89 -40.11 20.47
N ILE A 163 -4.73 -39.08 20.43
CA ILE A 163 -5.86 -38.92 21.37
C ILE A 163 -7.03 -39.78 20.91
N LEU A 164 -7.24 -39.89 19.60
CA LEU A 164 -8.28 -40.76 19.06
C LEU A 164 -8.00 -42.26 19.36
N GLU A 165 -6.74 -42.69 19.29
CA GLU A 165 -6.34 -44.06 19.63
C GLU A 165 -6.61 -44.40 21.11
N LEU A 166 -6.45 -43.41 22.01
CA LEU A 166 -6.70 -43.58 23.44
C LEU A 166 -8.21 -43.64 23.80
N LEU A 167 -9.06 -43.10 22.96
CA LEU A 167 -10.52 -43.12 23.17
C LEU A 167 -11.20 -44.38 22.59
N GLU A 168 -10.51 -45.13 21.73
CA GLU A 168 -11.00 -46.40 21.16
C GLU A 168 -10.62 -47.62 22.05
N GLU A 169 -9.79 -47.46 23.07
CA GLU A 169 -9.37 -48.55 24.00
C GLU A 169 -10.20 -48.65 25.28
N GLU A 170 -11.26 -47.85 25.50
CA GLU A 170 -12.25 -47.99 26.58
C GLU A 170 -13.57 -48.61 26.14
#